data_7cb25562296dc2606d94d6c9e4267422
#
_entry.id   7cb25562296dc2606d94d6c9e4267422
#
_cell.length_a   1.000
_cell.length_b   1.000
_cell.length_c   1.000
_cell.angle_alpha   90.00
_cell.angle_beta   90.00
_cell.angle_gamma   90.00
#
_symmetry.space_group_name_H-M   'P 1'
#
loop_
_entity.id
_entity.type
_entity.pdbx_description
1 polymer ?
#
loop_
_entity_poly.entity_id
_entity_poly.type
_entity_poly.pdbx_seq_one_letter_code
_entity_poly.pdbx_strand_id
1 'polypeptide(L)'
;MGANHARIYAGMNAAKLVATADLDKDRCASIAEKYNVSTYTDYRELLEREKPDLVSIVVPTASHMAVAMDCLQAGVHVLIEKPITSTLDEAGAVIERARSEKLKLMIGHIVRFNPAVQELKKHLDAGELGRIFQIVCHREGPFPTRIRDVGVVVDLAPHDVDIMRYLSQSEPIRVYAETERRIHTEHEDLLLATMRFKNGITSALNINWLTPTKIREINVLGEKGMFQINDLTQDLYFYENSLAVNGIWDSLKTIQGVNPGKMVRFAFDRKEPLEMELTAFVEAVQNDLPVPVTGEDGYEALRIASALVQSGLTHQVIEL
;
A
#
# COMPACT_ATOMS: atom_id res chain seq x y z
N MET A 1 2.29 -13.52 -5.30
CA MET A 1 1.24 -12.58 -5.76
C MET A 1 0.66 -13.04 -7.09
N GLY A 2 1.39 -13.28 -8.16
CA GLY A 2 0.88 -13.57 -9.50
C GLY A 2 -0.27 -14.57 -9.58
N ALA A 3 -0.20 -15.71 -8.87
CA ALA A 3 -1.31 -16.67 -8.80
C ALA A 3 -2.62 -16.08 -8.20
N ASN A 4 -2.52 -15.09 -7.31
CA ASN A 4 -3.72 -14.41 -6.77
C ASN A 4 -4.33 -13.46 -7.82
N HIS A 5 -3.49 -12.72 -8.58
CA HIS A 5 -3.96 -11.90 -9.69
C HIS A 5 -4.65 -12.77 -10.75
N ALA A 6 -4.01 -13.87 -11.16
CA ALA A 6 -4.61 -14.82 -12.13
C ALA A 6 -5.96 -15.38 -11.63
N ARG A 7 -6.07 -15.74 -10.34
CA ARG A 7 -7.31 -16.20 -9.73
C ARG A 7 -8.43 -15.18 -9.84
N ILE A 8 -8.14 -13.92 -9.54
CA ILE A 8 -9.15 -12.85 -9.54
C ILE A 8 -9.57 -12.54 -10.97
N TYR A 9 -8.63 -12.35 -11.91
CA TYR A 9 -8.96 -12.11 -13.30
C TYR A 9 -9.76 -13.27 -13.93
N ALA A 10 -9.44 -14.52 -13.59
CA ALA A 10 -10.18 -15.69 -14.06
C ALA A 10 -11.63 -15.76 -13.54
N GLY A 11 -11.90 -15.16 -12.36
CA GLY A 11 -13.25 -15.07 -11.77
C GLY A 11 -14.02 -13.79 -12.11
N MET A 12 -13.36 -12.81 -12.77
CA MET A 12 -13.93 -11.49 -13.02
C MET A 12 -14.82 -11.50 -14.29
N ASN A 13 -16.06 -11.02 -14.16
CA ASN A 13 -16.95 -10.92 -15.33
C ASN A 13 -16.56 -9.79 -16.30
N ALA A 14 -15.93 -8.74 -15.78
CA ALA A 14 -15.56 -7.55 -16.56
C ALA A 14 -14.26 -7.71 -17.36
N ALA A 15 -13.46 -8.76 -17.12
CA ALA A 15 -12.23 -9.02 -17.82
C ALA A 15 -12.07 -10.51 -18.11
N LYS A 16 -11.30 -10.84 -19.14
CA LYS A 16 -10.95 -12.22 -19.48
C LYS A 16 -9.46 -12.43 -19.27
N LEU A 17 -9.09 -13.36 -18.40
CA LEU A 17 -7.71 -13.84 -18.32
C LEU A 17 -7.40 -14.60 -19.62
N VAL A 18 -6.55 -14.05 -20.48
CA VAL A 18 -6.18 -14.66 -21.76
C VAL A 18 -4.89 -15.50 -21.66
N ALA A 19 -3.92 -15.00 -20.87
CA ALA A 19 -2.64 -15.66 -20.70
C ALA A 19 -1.91 -15.27 -19.42
N THR A 20 -0.89 -16.05 -19.06
CA THR A 20 0.09 -15.71 -18.02
C THR A 20 1.51 -16.00 -18.51
N ALA A 21 2.50 -15.29 -17.95
CA ALA A 21 3.92 -15.56 -18.20
C ALA A 21 4.68 -15.70 -16.87
N ASP A 22 5.53 -16.72 -16.77
CA ASP A 22 6.48 -16.93 -15.66
C ASP A 22 7.70 -17.69 -16.21
N LEU A 23 8.90 -17.36 -15.74
CA LEU A 23 10.11 -18.09 -16.12
C LEU A 23 10.09 -19.57 -15.66
N ASP A 24 9.30 -19.86 -14.65
CA ASP A 24 9.10 -21.19 -14.08
C ASP A 24 8.02 -21.96 -14.86
N LYS A 25 8.44 -22.97 -15.61
CA LYS A 25 7.55 -23.81 -16.45
C LYS A 25 6.52 -24.58 -15.63
N ASP A 26 6.83 -24.99 -14.41
CA ASP A 26 5.91 -25.76 -13.56
C ASP A 26 4.78 -24.84 -13.05
N ARG A 27 5.10 -23.57 -12.73
CA ARG A 27 4.07 -22.56 -12.42
C ARG A 27 3.20 -22.27 -13.63
N CYS A 28 3.79 -22.14 -14.81
CA CYS A 28 3.02 -22.00 -16.05
C CYS A 28 2.06 -23.17 -16.25
N ALA A 29 2.54 -24.41 -16.14
CA ALA A 29 1.71 -25.62 -16.30
C ALA A 29 0.54 -25.65 -15.30
N SER A 30 0.81 -25.34 -14.02
CA SER A 30 -0.22 -25.29 -12.97
C SER A 30 -1.31 -24.25 -13.25
N ILE A 31 -0.97 -23.07 -13.77
CA ILE A 31 -1.92 -22.02 -14.13
C ILE A 31 -2.71 -22.41 -15.39
N ALA A 32 -2.04 -22.97 -16.41
CA ALA A 32 -2.69 -23.45 -17.63
C ALA A 32 -3.74 -24.50 -17.33
N GLU A 33 -3.42 -25.51 -16.52
CA GLU A 33 -4.35 -26.56 -16.10
C GLU A 33 -5.55 -25.99 -15.34
N LYS A 34 -5.28 -25.07 -14.39
CA LYS A 34 -6.31 -24.56 -13.49
C LYS A 34 -7.32 -23.65 -14.18
N TYR A 35 -6.89 -22.80 -15.10
CA TYR A 35 -7.71 -21.74 -15.70
C TYR A 35 -7.95 -21.91 -17.20
N ASN A 36 -7.37 -22.94 -17.82
CA ASN A 36 -7.47 -23.21 -19.26
C ASN A 36 -7.07 -21.98 -20.10
N VAL A 37 -5.90 -21.40 -19.82
CA VAL A 37 -5.36 -20.22 -20.50
C VAL A 37 -3.99 -20.52 -21.08
N SER A 38 -3.57 -19.73 -22.08
CA SER A 38 -2.22 -19.79 -22.65
C SER A 38 -1.18 -19.42 -21.59
N THR A 39 -0.02 -20.06 -21.64
CA THR A 39 1.10 -19.73 -20.74
C THR A 39 2.40 -19.62 -21.53
N TYR A 40 3.26 -18.70 -21.10
CA TYR A 40 4.49 -18.35 -21.78
C TYR A 40 5.65 -18.31 -20.78
N THR A 41 6.84 -18.71 -21.22
CA THR A 41 8.08 -18.50 -20.43
C THR A 41 8.77 -17.19 -20.77
N ASP A 42 8.37 -16.53 -21.86
CA ASP A 42 8.78 -15.17 -22.24
C ASP A 42 7.52 -14.31 -22.39
N TYR A 43 7.42 -13.27 -21.58
CA TYR A 43 6.29 -12.33 -21.62
C TYR A 43 6.20 -11.55 -22.95
N ARG A 44 7.32 -11.40 -23.70
CA ARG A 44 7.30 -10.73 -25.00
C ARG A 44 6.52 -11.55 -26.03
N GLU A 45 6.67 -12.86 -25.97
CA GLU A 45 5.89 -13.77 -26.80
C GLU A 45 4.40 -13.69 -26.46
N LEU A 46 4.05 -13.55 -25.16
CA LEU A 46 2.67 -13.30 -24.74
C LEU A 46 2.13 -11.99 -25.34
N LEU A 47 2.88 -10.87 -25.23
CA LEU A 47 2.46 -9.57 -25.77
C LEU A 47 2.23 -9.63 -27.28
N GLU A 48 3.12 -10.30 -28.03
CA GLU A 48 3.00 -10.40 -29.49
C GLU A 48 1.81 -11.25 -29.94
N ARG A 49 1.58 -12.40 -29.26
CA ARG A 49 0.54 -13.37 -29.68
C ARG A 49 -0.84 -13.07 -29.17
N GLU A 50 -0.96 -12.68 -27.90
CA GLU A 50 -2.25 -12.51 -27.23
C GLU A 50 -2.77 -11.07 -27.30
N LYS A 51 -1.89 -10.09 -27.48
CA LYS A 51 -2.22 -8.64 -27.60
C LYS A 51 -3.21 -8.21 -26.51
N PRO A 52 -2.89 -8.38 -25.22
CA PRO A 52 -3.81 -8.04 -24.14
C PRO A 52 -4.08 -6.53 -24.08
N ASP A 53 -5.26 -6.11 -23.64
CA ASP A 53 -5.58 -4.70 -23.40
C ASP A 53 -4.83 -4.17 -22.17
N LEU A 54 -4.64 -5.01 -21.16
CA LEU A 54 -3.97 -4.68 -19.89
C LEU A 54 -3.13 -5.84 -19.34
N VAL A 55 -2.11 -5.51 -18.56
CA VAL A 55 -1.23 -6.47 -17.88
C VAL A 55 -1.03 -6.08 -16.42
N SER A 56 -1.04 -7.08 -15.51
CA SER A 56 -0.51 -6.94 -14.15
C SER A 56 0.91 -7.49 -14.11
N ILE A 57 1.88 -6.64 -13.74
CA ILE A 57 3.29 -6.98 -13.58
C ILE A 57 3.53 -7.33 -12.12
N VAL A 58 3.83 -8.62 -11.88
CA VAL A 58 3.99 -9.22 -10.55
C VAL A 58 5.30 -10.03 -10.48
N VAL A 59 6.30 -9.55 -11.18
CA VAL A 59 7.66 -10.10 -11.21
C VAL A 59 8.50 -9.55 -10.04
N PRO A 60 9.74 -10.00 -9.81
CA PRO A 60 10.64 -9.33 -8.87
C PRO A 60 10.90 -7.87 -9.25
N THR A 61 11.03 -7.00 -8.25
CA THR A 61 11.15 -5.54 -8.43
C THR A 61 12.23 -5.12 -9.43
N ALA A 62 13.38 -5.80 -9.42
CA ALA A 62 14.47 -5.54 -10.37
C ALA A 62 14.06 -5.70 -11.85
N SER A 63 12.96 -6.39 -12.14
CA SER A 63 12.45 -6.59 -13.50
C SER A 63 11.27 -5.66 -13.84
N HIS A 64 10.74 -4.89 -12.88
CA HIS A 64 9.56 -4.06 -13.09
C HIS A 64 9.73 -3.08 -14.25
N MET A 65 10.83 -2.31 -14.25
CA MET A 65 11.09 -1.33 -15.30
C MET A 65 11.12 -1.96 -16.69
N ALA A 66 11.92 -3.03 -16.88
CA ALA A 66 12.09 -3.64 -18.19
C ALA A 66 10.77 -4.19 -18.75
N VAL A 67 10.02 -4.92 -17.90
CA VAL A 67 8.72 -5.48 -18.31
C VAL A 67 7.69 -4.39 -18.56
N ALA A 68 7.65 -3.35 -17.71
CA ALA A 68 6.73 -2.23 -17.89
C ALA A 68 6.98 -1.46 -19.19
N MET A 69 8.26 -1.17 -19.50
CA MET A 69 8.64 -0.47 -20.72
C MET A 69 8.24 -1.25 -21.99
N ASP A 70 8.45 -2.57 -22.00
CA ASP A 70 8.06 -3.41 -23.13
C ASP A 70 6.52 -3.47 -23.27
N CYS A 71 5.76 -3.58 -22.16
CA CYS A 71 4.29 -3.55 -22.20
C CYS A 71 3.77 -2.19 -22.71
N LEU A 72 4.29 -1.09 -22.20
CA LEU A 72 3.89 0.26 -22.63
C LEU A 72 4.25 0.50 -24.10
N GLN A 73 5.42 0.01 -24.56
CA GLN A 73 5.79 0.07 -25.97
C GLN A 73 4.85 -0.74 -26.87
N ALA A 74 4.31 -1.83 -26.36
CA ALA A 74 3.30 -2.65 -27.07
C ALA A 74 1.88 -2.04 -27.07
N GLY A 75 1.70 -0.86 -26.43
CA GLY A 75 0.39 -0.20 -26.34
C GLY A 75 -0.54 -0.78 -25.27
N VAL A 76 0.00 -1.43 -24.25
CA VAL A 76 -0.74 -2.16 -23.21
C VAL A 76 -0.82 -1.34 -21.92
N HIS A 77 -2.01 -1.25 -21.31
CA HIS A 77 -2.21 -0.64 -19.99
C HIS A 77 -1.58 -1.49 -18.89
N VAL A 78 -0.96 -0.87 -17.89
CA VAL A 78 -0.11 -1.59 -16.92
C VAL A 78 -0.52 -1.32 -15.49
N LEU A 79 -0.68 -2.39 -14.70
CA LEU A 79 -0.62 -2.37 -13.25
C LEU A 79 0.71 -2.98 -12.80
N ILE A 80 1.48 -2.27 -11.98
CA ILE A 80 2.75 -2.75 -11.43
C ILE A 80 2.60 -2.95 -9.92
N GLU A 81 3.01 -4.12 -9.42
CA GLU A 81 3.10 -4.36 -7.98
C GLU A 81 4.12 -3.40 -7.33
N LYS A 82 3.90 -3.11 -6.06
CA LYS A 82 4.82 -2.28 -5.28
C LYS A 82 6.16 -3.01 -5.00
N PRO A 83 7.27 -2.25 -4.86
CA PRO A 83 7.46 -0.86 -5.27
C PRO A 83 7.42 -0.70 -6.79
N ILE A 84 7.10 0.48 -7.29
CA ILE A 84 6.98 0.74 -8.74
C ILE A 84 8.20 0.25 -9.52
N THR A 85 9.42 0.53 -9.03
CA THR A 85 10.72 0.12 -9.59
C THR A 85 11.76 0.03 -8.49
N SER A 86 13.01 -0.30 -8.84
CA SER A 86 14.13 -0.34 -7.91
C SER A 86 14.70 1.04 -7.57
N THR A 87 14.62 2.01 -8.49
CA THR A 87 15.17 3.36 -8.35
C THR A 87 14.17 4.42 -8.79
N LEU A 88 14.37 5.66 -8.32
CA LEU A 88 13.54 6.80 -8.71
C LEU A 88 13.66 7.17 -10.18
N ASP A 89 14.86 7.04 -10.75
CA ASP A 89 15.10 7.30 -12.18
C ASP A 89 14.31 6.33 -13.05
N GLU A 90 14.31 5.05 -12.69
CA GLU A 90 13.50 4.03 -13.36
C GLU A 90 11.99 4.34 -13.25
N ALA A 91 11.54 4.74 -12.06
CA ALA A 91 10.13 5.11 -11.84
C ALA A 91 9.73 6.30 -12.71
N GLY A 92 10.57 7.34 -12.76
CA GLY A 92 10.36 8.51 -13.62
C GLY A 92 10.26 8.13 -15.10
N ALA A 93 11.14 7.24 -15.58
CA ALA A 93 11.13 6.76 -16.96
C ALA A 93 9.84 6.00 -17.32
N VAL A 94 9.36 5.12 -16.43
CA VAL A 94 8.11 4.36 -16.63
C VAL A 94 6.90 5.30 -16.65
N ILE A 95 6.83 6.26 -15.72
CA ILE A 95 5.73 7.24 -15.65
C ILE A 95 5.69 8.09 -16.94
N GLU A 96 6.83 8.60 -17.38
CA GLU A 96 6.90 9.42 -18.59
C GLU A 96 6.53 8.61 -19.83
N ARG A 97 6.95 7.34 -19.90
CA ARG A 97 6.56 6.45 -20.99
C ARG A 97 5.05 6.23 -21.03
N ALA A 98 4.43 5.90 -19.90
CA ALA A 98 2.99 5.72 -19.83
C ALA A 98 2.23 6.98 -20.25
N ARG A 99 2.71 8.16 -19.81
CA ARG A 99 2.14 9.46 -20.16
C ARG A 99 2.26 9.75 -21.67
N SER A 100 3.43 9.53 -22.27
CA SER A 100 3.67 9.79 -23.69
C SER A 100 2.84 8.90 -24.62
N GLU A 101 2.62 7.65 -24.22
CA GLU A 101 1.77 6.68 -24.95
C GLU A 101 0.28 6.82 -24.61
N LYS A 102 -0.08 7.70 -23.65
CA LYS A 102 -1.46 7.86 -23.14
C LYS A 102 -2.07 6.57 -22.58
N LEU A 103 -1.23 5.76 -21.95
CA LEU A 103 -1.63 4.50 -21.33
C LEU A 103 -1.86 4.67 -19.84
N LYS A 104 -2.78 3.88 -19.30
CA LYS A 104 -3.01 3.83 -17.85
C LYS A 104 -1.85 3.09 -17.19
N LEU A 105 -1.29 3.71 -16.15
CA LEU A 105 -0.30 3.13 -15.24
C LEU A 105 -0.87 3.19 -13.84
N MET A 106 -1.09 2.04 -13.21
CA MET A 106 -1.55 1.91 -11.83
C MET A 106 -0.52 1.17 -10.99
N ILE A 107 -0.36 1.56 -9.74
CA ILE A 107 0.57 0.90 -8.81
C ILE A 107 -0.20 0.11 -7.76
N GLY A 108 0.29 -1.10 -7.43
CA GLY A 108 -0.34 -2.06 -6.53
C GLY A 108 -0.26 -1.67 -5.05
N HIS A 109 -0.75 -0.49 -4.68
CA HIS A 109 -0.90 -0.10 -3.28
C HIS A 109 -2.23 -0.62 -2.71
N ILE A 110 -2.30 -1.93 -2.56
CA ILE A 110 -3.47 -2.71 -2.18
C ILE A 110 -4.19 -2.21 -0.91
N VAL A 111 -3.46 -1.59 0.03
CA VAL A 111 -4.04 -1.14 1.32
C VAL A 111 -5.09 -0.05 1.12
N ARG A 112 -4.98 0.79 0.07
CA ARG A 112 -6.03 1.77 -0.28
C ARG A 112 -7.38 1.12 -0.60
N PHE A 113 -7.38 -0.15 -1.00
CA PHE A 113 -8.57 -0.91 -1.36
C PHE A 113 -9.14 -1.75 -0.20
N ASN A 114 -8.53 -1.68 0.99
CA ASN A 114 -9.13 -2.27 2.18
C ASN A 114 -10.45 -1.53 2.51
N PRO A 115 -11.59 -2.24 2.65
CA PRO A 115 -12.88 -1.62 2.92
C PRO A 115 -12.88 -0.71 4.15
N ALA A 116 -12.16 -1.07 5.23
CA ALA A 116 -12.04 -0.23 6.42
C ALA A 116 -11.29 1.08 6.15
N VAL A 117 -10.26 1.05 5.28
CA VAL A 117 -9.52 2.24 4.86
C VAL A 117 -10.39 3.14 4.00
N GLN A 118 -11.15 2.56 3.07
CA GLN A 118 -12.07 3.32 2.22
C GLN A 118 -13.20 3.97 3.04
N GLU A 119 -13.72 3.25 4.03
CA GLU A 119 -14.75 3.79 4.91
C GLU A 119 -14.18 4.91 5.80
N LEU A 120 -12.99 4.71 6.39
CA LEU A 120 -12.30 5.78 7.13
C LEU A 120 -12.11 7.02 6.24
N LYS A 121 -11.66 6.84 4.99
CA LYS A 121 -11.46 7.97 4.07
C LYS A 121 -12.72 8.78 3.85
N LYS A 122 -13.88 8.14 3.70
CA LYS A 122 -15.17 8.84 3.58
C LYS A 122 -15.47 9.70 4.81
N HIS A 123 -15.26 9.17 6.03
CA HIS A 123 -15.45 9.92 7.27
C HIS A 123 -14.49 11.11 7.40
N LEU A 124 -13.24 10.94 6.99
CA LEU A 124 -12.25 12.02 6.98
C LEU A 124 -12.62 13.11 5.96
N ASP A 125 -13.05 12.71 4.75
CA ASP A 125 -13.47 13.65 3.70
C ASP A 125 -14.76 14.40 4.06
N ALA A 126 -15.64 13.77 4.83
CA ALA A 126 -16.82 14.41 5.42
C ALA A 126 -16.49 15.35 6.59
N GLY A 127 -15.23 15.43 7.04
CA GLY A 127 -14.79 16.29 8.13
C GLY A 127 -15.27 15.84 9.52
N GLU A 128 -15.65 14.57 9.66
CA GLU A 128 -16.20 14.04 10.91
C GLU A 128 -15.16 14.03 12.04
N LEU A 129 -13.87 13.89 11.72
CA LEU A 129 -12.77 13.94 12.70
C LEU A 129 -12.34 15.40 13.06
N GLY A 130 -12.70 16.39 12.24
CA GLY A 130 -12.14 17.73 12.31
C GLY A 130 -10.69 17.74 11.79
N ARG A 131 -9.83 18.62 12.33
CA ARG A 131 -8.40 18.62 11.99
C ARG A 131 -7.74 17.31 12.42
N ILE A 132 -7.00 16.71 11.50
CA ILE A 132 -6.13 15.57 11.82
C ILE A 132 -4.85 16.10 12.49
N PHE A 133 -4.48 15.53 13.62
CA PHE A 133 -3.27 15.87 14.36
C PHE A 133 -2.16 14.88 14.09
N GLN A 134 -2.50 13.58 14.09
CA GLN A 134 -1.52 12.50 14.02
C GLN A 134 -2.08 11.30 13.26
N ILE A 135 -1.19 10.60 12.54
CA ILE A 135 -1.45 9.27 11.95
C ILE A 135 -0.34 8.32 12.42
N VAL A 136 -0.71 7.20 13.01
CA VAL A 136 0.23 6.16 13.48
C VAL A 136 -0.09 4.85 12.80
N CYS A 137 0.92 4.21 12.19
CA CYS A 137 0.80 2.89 11.61
C CYS A 137 1.68 1.89 12.36
N HIS A 138 1.09 0.73 12.66
CA HIS A 138 1.77 -0.45 13.19
C HIS A 138 1.69 -1.57 12.15
N ARG A 139 2.87 -1.98 11.64
CA ARG A 139 3.00 -3.06 10.66
C ARG A 139 4.08 -4.04 11.10
N GLU A 140 3.69 -4.91 12.01
CA GLU A 140 4.59 -5.79 12.73
C GLU A 140 4.26 -7.26 12.41
N GLY A 141 5.24 -8.16 12.54
CA GLY A 141 5.01 -9.58 12.36
C GLY A 141 6.25 -10.43 12.48
N PRO A 142 6.09 -11.77 12.37
CA PRO A 142 7.24 -12.66 12.39
C PRO A 142 8.09 -12.55 11.12
N PHE A 143 9.35 -12.90 11.24
CA PHE A 143 10.33 -12.86 10.17
C PHE A 143 9.88 -13.71 8.95
N PRO A 144 9.78 -13.10 7.74
CA PRO A 144 9.35 -13.82 6.55
C PRO A 144 10.53 -14.54 5.90
N THR A 145 10.67 -15.86 6.09
CA THR A 145 11.80 -16.67 5.60
C THR A 145 12.02 -16.59 4.07
N ARG A 146 11.00 -16.14 3.31
CA ARG A 146 11.04 -16.01 1.85
C ARG A 146 11.72 -14.73 1.35
N ILE A 147 11.81 -13.68 2.18
CA ILE A 147 12.38 -12.36 1.82
C ILE A 147 13.81 -12.32 2.35
N ARG A 148 14.78 -12.14 1.45
CA ARG A 148 16.21 -12.10 1.81
C ARG A 148 16.99 -11.01 1.08
N ASP A 149 16.37 -10.36 0.11
CA ASP A 149 16.98 -9.41 -0.83
C ASP A 149 16.75 -7.95 -0.49
N VAL A 150 15.85 -7.69 0.46
CA VAL A 150 15.51 -6.33 0.93
C VAL A 150 15.24 -6.30 2.43
N GLY A 151 15.37 -5.12 3.03
CA GLY A 151 15.00 -4.88 4.43
C GLY A 151 13.52 -4.59 4.62
N VAL A 152 13.12 -4.54 5.90
CA VAL A 152 11.73 -4.30 6.30
C VAL A 152 11.22 -2.93 5.84
N VAL A 153 12.10 -1.94 5.72
CA VAL A 153 11.74 -0.59 5.26
C VAL A 153 11.27 -0.65 3.80
N VAL A 154 12.07 -1.25 2.92
CA VAL A 154 11.75 -1.31 1.48
C VAL A 154 10.54 -2.21 1.20
N ASP A 155 10.38 -3.30 1.96
CA ASP A 155 9.24 -4.21 1.74
C ASP A 155 7.93 -3.67 2.32
N LEU A 156 7.93 -3.13 3.53
CA LEU A 156 6.69 -2.82 4.25
C LEU A 156 6.35 -1.33 4.31
N ALA A 157 7.33 -0.44 4.50
CA ALA A 157 7.06 0.99 4.70
C ALA A 157 6.31 1.65 3.52
N PRO A 158 6.51 1.28 2.23
CA PRO A 158 5.74 1.87 1.13
C PRO A 158 4.23 1.78 1.30
N HIS A 159 3.72 0.71 1.91
CA HIS A 159 2.28 0.56 2.19
C HIS A 159 1.77 1.61 3.17
N ASP A 160 2.50 1.84 4.26
CA ASP A 160 2.05 2.75 5.32
C ASP A 160 2.31 4.20 4.95
N VAL A 161 3.41 4.48 4.26
CA VAL A 161 3.71 5.80 3.68
C VAL A 161 2.62 6.21 2.70
N ASP A 162 2.25 5.31 1.80
CA ASP A 162 1.18 5.56 0.82
C ASP A 162 -0.16 5.84 1.51
N ILE A 163 -0.54 5.04 2.51
CA ILE A 163 -1.77 5.25 3.27
C ILE A 163 -1.76 6.57 4.04
N MET A 164 -0.64 6.93 4.66
CA MET A 164 -0.53 8.20 5.36
C MET A 164 -0.69 9.40 4.42
N ARG A 165 -0.12 9.34 3.21
CA ARG A 165 -0.31 10.35 2.16
C ARG A 165 -1.77 10.41 1.70
N TYR A 166 -2.37 9.25 1.44
CA TYR A 166 -3.77 9.12 1.02
C TYR A 166 -4.76 9.68 2.05
N LEU A 167 -4.59 9.35 3.33
CA LEU A 167 -5.48 9.80 4.40
C LEU A 167 -5.25 11.28 4.77
N SER A 168 -4.00 11.74 4.79
CA SER A 168 -3.65 13.13 5.12
C SER A 168 -3.92 14.12 3.99
N GLN A 169 -4.03 13.65 2.74
CA GLN A 169 -4.10 14.46 1.52
C GLN A 169 -2.96 15.51 1.47
N SER A 170 -1.77 15.11 1.91
CA SER A 170 -0.62 16.01 2.02
C SER A 170 0.67 15.22 1.83
N GLU A 171 1.72 15.90 1.42
CA GLU A 171 3.05 15.31 1.30
C GLU A 171 3.86 15.54 2.58
N PRO A 172 4.68 14.56 3.01
CA PRO A 172 5.65 14.78 4.06
C PRO A 172 6.77 15.70 3.56
N ILE A 173 7.25 16.57 4.45
CA ILE A 173 8.34 17.51 4.17
C ILE A 173 9.65 17.10 4.82
N ARG A 174 9.61 16.21 5.81
CA ARG A 174 10.80 15.65 6.44
C ARG A 174 10.50 14.33 7.13
N VAL A 175 11.51 13.49 7.25
CA VAL A 175 11.45 12.20 7.94
C VAL A 175 12.65 12.07 8.90
N TYR A 176 12.45 11.29 9.98
CA TYR A 176 13.51 10.77 10.84
C TYR A 176 13.22 9.30 11.14
N ALA A 177 14.22 8.46 11.06
CA ALA A 177 14.10 7.02 11.28
C ALA A 177 15.27 6.47 12.11
N GLU A 178 14.93 5.51 12.97
CA GLU A 178 15.86 4.56 13.57
C GLU A 178 15.61 3.19 12.97
N THR A 179 16.65 2.53 12.49
CA THR A 179 16.59 1.18 11.95
C THR A 179 17.56 0.26 12.68
N GLU A 180 17.15 -0.99 12.83
CA GLU A 180 17.99 -1.99 13.49
C GLU A 180 17.98 -3.31 12.69
N ARG A 181 19.07 -4.08 12.85
CA ARG A 181 19.21 -5.40 12.30
C ARG A 181 19.46 -6.39 13.44
N ARG A 182 18.49 -7.25 13.72
CA ARG A 182 18.51 -8.18 14.85
C ARG A 182 18.57 -9.65 14.43
N ILE A 183 17.80 -10.04 13.41
CA ILE A 183 17.67 -11.41 12.91
C ILE A 183 18.17 -11.49 11.46
N HIS A 184 17.85 -10.50 10.62
CA HIS A 184 18.27 -10.48 9.22
C HIS A 184 19.80 -10.39 9.11
N THR A 185 20.38 -11.10 8.12
CA THR A 185 21.85 -11.17 7.97
C THR A 185 22.44 -9.93 7.31
N GLU A 186 21.69 -9.25 6.43
CA GLU A 186 22.19 -8.17 5.57
C GLU A 186 21.42 -6.86 5.69
N HIS A 187 20.10 -6.92 5.93
CA HIS A 187 19.22 -5.77 5.92
C HIS A 187 18.57 -5.54 7.30
N GLU A 188 17.99 -4.35 7.48
CA GLU A 188 17.22 -4.00 8.66
C GLU A 188 15.93 -4.82 8.77
N ASP A 189 15.55 -5.17 10.00
CA ASP A 189 14.34 -5.91 10.35
C ASP A 189 13.43 -5.17 11.34
N LEU A 190 13.84 -3.94 11.72
CA LEU A 190 13.09 -3.01 12.55
C LEU A 190 13.22 -1.59 12.02
N LEU A 191 12.10 -0.86 11.99
CA LEU A 191 11.99 0.56 11.70
C LEU A 191 11.08 1.22 12.73
N LEU A 192 11.59 2.26 13.37
CA LEU A 192 10.80 3.28 14.06
C LEU A 192 11.03 4.61 13.38
N ALA A 193 9.97 5.27 12.92
CA ALA A 193 10.12 6.52 12.18
C ALA A 193 9.04 7.54 12.51
N THR A 194 9.37 8.80 12.28
CA THR A 194 8.43 9.93 12.33
C THR A 194 8.51 10.73 11.05
N MET A 195 7.36 11.28 10.61
CA MET A 195 7.28 12.18 9.47
C MET A 195 6.47 13.43 9.82
N ARG A 196 6.83 14.55 9.22
CA ARG A 196 6.08 15.81 9.31
C ARG A 196 5.49 16.14 7.95
N PHE A 197 4.18 16.32 7.90
CA PHE A 197 3.47 16.68 6.67
C PHE A 197 3.35 18.19 6.50
N LYS A 198 3.25 18.64 5.26
CA LYS A 198 3.11 20.06 4.88
C LYS A 198 1.91 20.73 5.56
N ASN A 199 0.80 20.01 5.72
CA ASN A 199 -0.42 20.51 6.39
C ASN A 199 -0.34 20.48 7.93
N GLY A 200 0.82 20.14 8.50
CA GLY A 200 1.05 20.14 9.94
C GLY A 200 0.77 18.83 10.67
N ILE A 201 0.29 17.78 9.99
CA ILE A 201 0.12 16.46 10.57
C ILE A 201 1.50 15.88 10.91
N THR A 202 1.59 15.20 12.06
CA THR A 202 2.75 14.39 12.45
C THR A 202 2.37 12.92 12.36
N SER A 203 3.27 12.08 11.84
CA SER A 203 3.00 10.65 11.79
C SER A 203 4.13 9.82 12.41
N ALA A 204 3.80 8.59 12.80
CA ALA A 204 4.75 7.62 13.30
C ALA A 204 4.55 6.25 12.64
N LEU A 205 5.65 5.58 12.35
CA LEU A 205 5.72 4.23 11.82
C LEU A 205 6.40 3.31 12.82
N ASN A 206 5.78 2.19 13.15
CA ASN A 206 6.40 1.07 13.84
C ASN A 206 6.28 -0.17 12.96
N ILE A 207 7.38 -0.55 12.35
CA ILE A 207 7.43 -1.62 11.36
C ILE A 207 8.53 -2.60 11.74
N ASN A 208 8.22 -3.89 11.83
CA ASN A 208 9.25 -4.88 12.13
C ASN A 208 8.87 -6.30 11.68
N TRP A 209 9.90 -7.15 11.59
CA TRP A 209 9.80 -8.59 11.40
C TRP A 209 10.20 -9.38 12.67
N LEU A 210 10.04 -8.78 13.85
CA LEU A 210 10.48 -9.32 15.14
C LEU A 210 9.32 -9.71 16.05
N THR A 211 8.13 -9.18 15.78
CA THR A 211 6.93 -9.42 16.59
C THR A 211 6.36 -10.80 16.30
N PRO A 212 6.06 -11.64 17.31
CA PRO A 212 5.62 -13.04 17.10
C PRO A 212 4.26 -13.19 16.44
N THR A 213 3.43 -12.14 16.46
CA THR A 213 2.10 -12.09 15.84
C THR A 213 2.02 -10.99 14.81
N LYS A 214 1.09 -11.11 13.84
CA LYS A 214 0.85 -10.04 12.87
C LYS A 214 0.00 -8.94 13.49
N ILE A 215 0.48 -7.69 13.42
CA ILE A 215 -0.24 -6.47 13.78
C ILE A 215 -0.29 -5.58 12.55
N ARG A 216 -1.47 -5.09 12.21
CA ARG A 216 -1.73 -4.18 11.10
C ARG A 216 -2.77 -3.17 11.57
N GLU A 217 -2.31 -2.07 12.13
CA GLU A 217 -3.18 -1.07 12.73
C GLU A 217 -2.87 0.32 12.20
N ILE A 218 -3.92 1.11 11.99
CA ILE A 218 -3.83 2.52 11.60
C ILE A 218 -4.68 3.31 12.58
N ASN A 219 -4.07 4.26 13.28
CA ASN A 219 -4.72 5.17 14.20
C ASN A 219 -4.65 6.58 13.64
N VAL A 220 -5.80 7.26 13.50
CA VAL A 220 -5.91 8.64 13.04
C VAL A 220 -6.53 9.47 14.14
N LEU A 221 -5.70 10.28 14.81
CA LEU A 221 -6.09 11.16 15.89
C LEU A 221 -6.43 12.56 15.34
N GLY A 222 -7.52 13.11 15.79
CA GLY A 222 -7.93 14.45 15.42
C GLY A 222 -8.72 15.19 16.48
N GLU A 223 -9.33 16.29 16.09
CA GLU A 223 -9.97 17.26 16.96
C GLU A 223 -11.16 16.68 17.74
N LYS A 224 -11.93 15.78 17.10
CA LYS A 224 -13.17 15.24 17.67
C LYS A 224 -13.01 13.83 18.25
N GLY A 225 -11.87 13.19 18.04
CA GLY A 225 -11.64 11.81 18.50
C GLY A 225 -10.51 11.11 17.79
N MET A 226 -10.61 9.79 17.74
CA MET A 226 -9.65 8.93 17.09
C MET A 226 -10.37 7.83 16.29
N PHE A 227 -10.02 7.68 15.03
CA PHE A 227 -10.33 6.48 14.27
C PHE A 227 -9.22 5.43 14.45
N GLN A 228 -9.62 4.17 14.56
CA GLN A 228 -8.70 3.03 14.61
C GLN A 228 -9.15 1.97 13.61
N ILE A 229 -8.23 1.55 12.76
CA ILE A 229 -8.40 0.42 11.85
C ILE A 229 -7.56 -0.77 12.31
N ASN A 230 -8.14 -1.95 12.25
CA ASN A 230 -7.40 -3.20 12.14
C ASN A 230 -7.52 -3.70 10.68
N ASP A 231 -6.39 -3.61 9.92
CA ASP A 231 -6.36 -3.93 8.49
C ASP A 231 -6.57 -5.44 8.22
N LEU A 232 -6.18 -6.32 9.17
CA LEU A 232 -6.33 -7.77 9.02
C LEU A 232 -7.78 -8.23 9.14
N THR A 233 -8.51 -7.64 10.09
CA THR A 233 -9.92 -7.98 10.35
C THR A 233 -10.88 -7.08 9.60
N GLN A 234 -10.37 -6.03 8.95
CA GLN A 234 -11.16 -4.99 8.31
C GLN A 234 -12.17 -4.37 9.29
N ASP A 235 -11.73 -4.09 10.52
CA ASP A 235 -12.56 -3.41 11.50
C ASP A 235 -12.21 -1.92 11.56
N LEU A 236 -13.23 -1.07 11.70
CA LEU A 236 -13.11 0.38 11.90
C LEU A 236 -13.86 0.79 13.15
N TYR A 237 -13.15 1.49 14.04
CA TYR A 237 -13.68 2.06 15.27
C TYR A 237 -13.48 3.56 15.28
N PHE A 238 -14.43 4.28 15.91
CA PHE A 238 -14.29 5.69 16.27
C PHE A 238 -14.45 5.83 17.77
N TYR A 239 -13.49 6.50 18.38
CA TYR A 239 -13.49 6.87 19.80
C TYR A 239 -13.66 8.38 19.89
N GLU A 240 -14.82 8.81 20.39
CA GLU A 240 -15.16 10.24 20.52
C GLU A 240 -14.42 10.85 21.71
N ASN A 241 -13.91 12.08 21.55
CA ASN A 241 -13.38 12.83 22.66
C ASN A 241 -14.52 13.21 23.61
N SER A 242 -14.40 12.82 24.89
CA SER A 242 -15.32 13.28 25.91
C SER A 242 -14.96 14.69 26.34
N LEU A 243 -15.89 15.63 26.26
CA LEU A 243 -15.75 16.92 26.92
C LEU A 243 -15.72 16.66 28.42
N ALA A 244 -14.67 17.14 29.09
CA ALA A 244 -14.57 17.09 30.54
C ALA A 244 -15.80 17.86 31.13
N VAL A 245 -16.77 17.13 31.65
CA VAL A 245 -17.88 17.73 32.44
C VAL A 245 -17.25 18.19 33.75
N ASN A 246 -17.27 19.50 33.96
CA ASN A 246 -16.75 20.13 35.15
C ASN A 246 -17.25 19.45 36.45
N GLY A 247 -16.33 19.00 37.29
CA GLY A 247 -16.49 19.24 38.71
C GLY A 247 -16.87 18.12 39.63
N ILE A 248 -16.75 16.80 39.29
CA ILE A 248 -16.83 15.74 40.34
C ILE A 248 -15.69 14.77 40.11
N TRP A 249 -14.74 14.77 41.04
CA TRP A 249 -13.67 13.79 41.15
C TRP A 249 -14.26 12.48 41.69
N ASP A 250 -14.70 11.58 40.79
CA ASP A 250 -14.99 10.21 41.16
C ASP A 250 -13.66 9.42 41.21
N SER A 251 -13.40 8.73 42.31
CA SER A 251 -12.13 8.01 42.54
C SER A 251 -11.80 7.00 41.45
N LEU A 252 -12.80 6.39 40.81
CA LEU A 252 -12.62 5.50 39.66
C LEU A 252 -12.18 6.24 38.39
N LYS A 253 -12.69 7.47 38.16
CA LYS A 253 -12.27 8.32 37.03
C LYS A 253 -10.86 8.84 37.21
N THR A 254 -10.43 9.08 38.43
CA THR A 254 -9.06 9.48 38.75
C THR A 254 -8.06 8.36 38.45
N ILE A 255 -8.41 7.09 38.69
CA ILE A 255 -7.56 5.93 38.43
C ILE A 255 -7.51 5.62 36.92
N GLN A 256 -8.61 5.76 36.19
CA GLN A 256 -8.65 5.53 34.76
C GLN A 256 -8.20 6.70 33.90
N GLY A 257 -8.16 7.92 34.45
CA GLY A 257 -7.64 9.15 33.80
C GLY A 257 -8.44 9.62 32.57
N VAL A 258 -9.57 8.96 32.22
CA VAL A 258 -10.38 9.25 31.05
C VAL A 258 -11.87 9.24 31.38
N ASN A 259 -12.59 10.20 30.85
CA ASN A 259 -14.05 10.06 30.68
C ASN A 259 -14.29 9.27 29.39
N PRO A 260 -14.93 8.10 29.46
CA PRO A 260 -15.25 7.35 28.25
C PRO A 260 -16.21 8.17 27.39
N GLY A 261 -15.75 8.60 26.22
CA GLY A 261 -16.59 9.10 25.16
C GLY A 261 -17.38 7.96 24.50
N LYS A 262 -18.12 8.27 23.47
CA LYS A 262 -18.81 7.27 22.68
C LYS A 262 -17.80 6.47 21.85
N MET A 263 -17.94 5.15 21.86
CA MET A 263 -17.24 4.24 20.95
C MET A 263 -18.23 3.73 19.90
N VAL A 264 -17.87 3.85 18.64
CA VAL A 264 -18.66 3.35 17.51
C VAL A 264 -17.80 2.35 16.74
N ARG A 265 -18.34 1.17 16.47
CA ARG A 265 -17.81 0.25 15.48
C ARG A 265 -18.66 0.37 14.23
N PHE A 266 -18.02 0.63 13.09
CA PHE A 266 -18.71 0.73 11.81
C PHE A 266 -18.97 -0.65 11.22
N ALA A 267 -20.13 -0.82 10.60
CA ALA A 267 -20.49 -2.01 9.86
C ALA A 267 -20.52 -1.67 8.36
N PHE A 268 -19.77 -2.43 7.58
CA PHE A 268 -19.72 -2.35 6.12
C PHE A 268 -19.39 -3.73 5.54
N ASP A 269 -19.61 -3.90 4.23
CA ASP A 269 -19.33 -5.16 3.56
C ASP A 269 -17.81 -5.37 3.45
N ARG A 270 -17.36 -6.52 3.95
CA ARG A 270 -15.96 -6.95 3.80
C ARG A 270 -15.77 -7.52 2.40
N LYS A 271 -14.72 -7.05 1.73
CA LYS A 271 -14.33 -7.50 0.40
C LYS A 271 -12.85 -7.80 0.36
N GLU A 272 -12.43 -8.61 -0.58
CA GLU A 272 -11.01 -8.88 -0.80
C GLU A 272 -10.35 -7.62 -1.42
N PRO A 273 -9.34 -7.01 -0.75
CA PRO A 273 -8.73 -5.79 -1.25
C PRO A 273 -8.10 -5.95 -2.64
N LEU A 274 -7.50 -7.10 -2.93
CA LEU A 274 -6.90 -7.36 -4.24
C LEU A 274 -7.95 -7.43 -5.35
N GLU A 275 -9.13 -8.01 -5.08
CA GLU A 275 -10.25 -8.01 -6.03
C GLU A 275 -10.72 -6.59 -6.32
N MET A 276 -10.86 -5.75 -5.29
CA MET A 276 -11.25 -4.35 -5.44
C MET A 276 -10.21 -3.56 -6.24
N GLU A 277 -8.92 -3.78 -5.98
CA GLU A 277 -7.82 -3.14 -6.71
C GLU A 277 -7.84 -3.48 -8.20
N LEU A 278 -7.89 -4.78 -8.53
CA LEU A 278 -7.89 -5.23 -9.92
C LEU A 278 -9.18 -4.83 -10.66
N THR A 279 -10.33 -4.83 -9.97
CA THR A 279 -11.59 -4.33 -10.53
C THR A 279 -11.48 -2.85 -10.85
N ALA A 280 -10.95 -2.03 -9.95
CA ALA A 280 -10.77 -0.60 -10.18
C ALA A 280 -9.82 -0.30 -11.35
N PHE A 281 -8.77 -1.12 -11.55
CA PHE A 281 -7.90 -0.98 -12.72
C PHE A 281 -8.62 -1.33 -14.02
N VAL A 282 -9.35 -2.45 -14.06
CA VAL A 282 -10.15 -2.83 -15.23
C VAL A 282 -11.19 -1.76 -15.57
N GLU A 283 -11.92 -1.24 -14.58
CA GLU A 283 -12.89 -0.16 -14.76
C GLU A 283 -12.23 1.12 -15.29
N ALA A 284 -11.05 1.48 -14.77
CA ALA A 284 -10.31 2.65 -15.25
C ALA A 284 -9.90 2.52 -16.72
N VAL A 285 -9.53 1.31 -17.17
CA VAL A 285 -9.19 1.04 -18.57
C VAL A 285 -10.44 1.04 -19.45
N GLN A 286 -11.50 0.31 -19.07
CA GLN A 286 -12.71 0.15 -19.88
C GLN A 286 -13.48 1.46 -20.07
N ASN A 287 -13.53 2.30 -19.05
CA ASN A 287 -14.33 3.52 -19.04
C ASN A 287 -13.49 4.80 -19.23
N ASP A 288 -12.22 4.65 -19.54
CA ASP A 288 -11.22 5.74 -19.64
C ASP A 288 -11.20 6.68 -18.41
N LEU A 289 -11.36 6.10 -17.21
CA LEU A 289 -11.32 6.84 -15.97
C LEU A 289 -9.87 7.01 -15.46
N PRO A 290 -9.61 8.00 -14.59
CA PRO A 290 -8.35 8.06 -13.85
C PRO A 290 -8.13 6.80 -13.01
N VAL A 291 -6.87 6.33 -12.94
CA VAL A 291 -6.51 5.23 -12.02
C VAL A 291 -6.51 5.73 -10.57
N PRO A 292 -6.99 4.92 -9.60
CA PRO A 292 -7.05 5.33 -8.19
C PRO A 292 -5.67 5.49 -7.52
N VAL A 293 -4.66 4.79 -8.03
CA VAL A 293 -3.27 4.84 -7.54
C VAL A 293 -2.37 5.10 -8.72
N THR A 294 -1.83 6.29 -8.79
CA THR A 294 -1.05 6.75 -9.94
C THR A 294 0.42 6.28 -9.89
N GLY A 295 1.13 6.41 -11.01
CA GLY A 295 2.57 6.22 -11.05
C GLY A 295 3.30 7.17 -10.09
N GLU A 296 2.83 8.42 -9.99
CA GLU A 296 3.34 9.45 -9.09
C GLU A 296 3.16 9.04 -7.61
N ASP A 297 2.05 8.38 -7.24
CA ASP A 297 1.89 7.82 -5.90
C ASP A 297 2.96 6.77 -5.60
N GLY A 298 3.23 5.88 -6.55
CA GLY A 298 4.29 4.88 -6.43
C GLY A 298 5.69 5.49 -6.34
N TYR A 299 5.96 6.54 -7.14
CA TYR A 299 7.21 7.30 -7.09
C TYR A 299 7.42 7.93 -5.71
N GLU A 300 6.42 8.63 -5.18
CA GLU A 300 6.51 9.29 -3.88
C GLU A 300 6.66 8.28 -2.73
N ALA A 301 5.95 7.15 -2.78
CA ALA A 301 6.11 6.09 -1.79
C ALA A 301 7.55 5.53 -1.79
N LEU A 302 8.14 5.31 -2.97
CA LEU A 302 9.53 4.87 -3.12
C LEU A 302 10.52 5.95 -2.63
N ARG A 303 10.29 7.23 -2.97
CA ARG A 303 11.13 8.36 -2.55
C ARG A 303 11.19 8.48 -1.03
N ILE A 304 10.04 8.41 -0.38
CA ILE A 304 9.95 8.51 1.08
C ILE A 304 10.56 7.28 1.75
N ALA A 305 10.31 6.07 1.24
CA ALA A 305 10.93 4.84 1.75
C ALA A 305 12.47 4.91 1.65
N SER A 306 13.01 5.42 0.54
CA SER A 306 14.46 5.63 0.36
C SER A 306 15.01 6.64 1.36
N ALA A 307 14.29 7.72 1.63
CA ALA A 307 14.66 8.71 2.64
C ALA A 307 14.63 8.13 4.07
N LEU A 308 13.69 7.24 4.37
CA LEU A 308 13.65 6.51 5.65
C LEU A 308 14.87 5.59 5.81
N VAL A 309 15.28 4.87 4.76
CA VAL A 309 16.51 4.07 4.76
C VAL A 309 17.72 4.97 5.01
N GLN A 310 17.83 6.08 4.28
CA GLN A 310 18.93 7.04 4.45
C GLN A 310 18.97 7.60 5.87
N SER A 311 17.82 8.00 6.41
CA SER A 311 17.73 8.52 7.79
C SER A 311 18.16 7.48 8.81
N GLY A 312 17.72 6.22 8.68
CA GLY A 312 18.13 5.12 9.57
C GLY A 312 19.62 4.81 9.51
N LEU A 313 20.26 4.98 8.34
CA LEU A 313 21.71 4.79 8.19
C LEU A 313 22.55 5.96 8.74
N THR A 314 22.05 7.18 8.62
CA THR A 314 22.80 8.39 8.99
C THR A 314 22.42 8.94 10.37
N HIS A 315 21.32 8.48 10.95
CA HIS A 315 20.71 9.01 12.18
C HIS A 315 20.43 10.52 12.11
N GLN A 316 20.03 10.98 10.91
CA GLN A 316 19.76 12.40 10.64
C GLN A 316 18.34 12.59 10.10
N VAL A 317 17.79 13.78 10.34
CA VAL A 317 16.57 14.22 9.68
C VAL A 317 16.85 14.42 8.20
N ILE A 318 15.99 13.85 7.35
CA ILE A 318 16.04 14.04 5.89
C ILE A 318 14.88 14.95 5.49
N GLU A 319 15.19 16.08 4.86
CA GLU A 319 14.22 16.94 4.21
C GLU A 319 13.82 16.33 2.85
N LEU A 320 12.52 16.44 2.49
CA LEU A 320 11.92 15.77 1.32
C LEU A 320 11.57 16.75 0.19
#